data_14e1500cf2ae08d5686e11073d305e79
#
_entry.id   14e1500cf2ae08d5686e11073d305e79
#
_cell.length_a   1.000
_cell.length_b   1.000
_cell.length_c   1.000
_cell.angle_alpha   90.00
_cell.angle_beta   90.00
_cell.angle_gamma   90.00
#
_symmetry.space_group_name_H-M   'P 1'
#
loop_
_entity.id
_entity.type
_entity.pdbx_description
1 polymer ?
#
loop_
_entity_poly.entity_id
_entity_poly.type
_entity_poly.pdbx_seq_one_letter_code
_entity_poly.pdbx_strand_id
1 'polypeptide(L)'
;MKKNRRFAFRATGFFVVFMICFYAYTRLITPKFFTDIDWPTTTTYAGFYDLEKNTADVLFLGSSHGVTSFVPQELYNQYGITSYNLGCEQQGMVTSYYWLKEALRYQSPKAVVLECYFCFPYMVDEPLNTEESYTRKAFDFMKWSPVKAEAVKTICAVDEKQDVWSYYFPNVRYHTRWENLDRNDYRYKEMAGKSGLKGFAPLYFYLGEAGENFVPHDTGETDERAEMAPLMLEYLDKINELCRENDITLILTITPAMAADLTKCNAVQAYADEKGLTFISFNEQNVYQQMGYQIAVDNCDDGHPNIWGAVKVTDYMGTVLSKQFGIEPKTQRQWEESREDYDFIMDQCSLDHTGDIDTYLSALDHKEYAVILASKDDFTGALRESTLAILRQLGLSAELAGQEGCNYLAVISDGKVLMEEVSFGTVEYRGAIQGGYMPLYAFSTRDEGGNGLASVQIGGEEFSKNQSGLNVIVYNNQTRKIVDSVWFCTYEPENTMGR
;
A
#
# COMPACT_ATOMS: atom_id res chain seq x y z
N MET A 1 55.47 -30.49 1.41
CA MET A 1 54.04 -30.83 1.54
C MET A 1 53.31 -30.14 2.71
N LYS A 2 53.79 -30.22 3.97
CA LYS A 2 53.09 -29.59 5.13
C LYS A 2 52.96 -28.07 5.02
N LYS A 3 53.94 -27.33 4.45
CA LYS A 3 53.90 -25.86 4.30
C LYS A 3 52.84 -25.42 3.30
N ASN A 4 52.67 -26.14 2.19
CA ASN A 4 51.64 -25.85 1.17
C ASN A 4 50.23 -26.16 1.68
N ARG A 5 50.04 -27.19 2.50
CA ARG A 5 48.74 -27.49 3.16
C ARG A 5 48.35 -26.41 4.14
N ARG A 6 49.29 -25.88 4.94
CA ARG A 6 49.01 -24.78 5.87
C ARG A 6 48.68 -23.47 5.12
N PHE A 7 49.38 -23.20 4.01
CA PHE A 7 49.05 -22.04 3.16
C PHE A 7 47.67 -22.18 2.53
N ALA A 8 47.37 -23.33 1.92
CA ALA A 8 46.07 -23.60 1.34
C ALA A 8 44.93 -23.44 2.39
N PHE A 9 45.11 -24.01 3.59
CA PHE A 9 44.11 -23.87 4.66
C PHE A 9 43.89 -22.41 5.10
N ARG A 10 44.98 -21.62 5.21
CA ARG A 10 44.87 -20.19 5.56
C ARG A 10 44.23 -19.39 4.44
N ALA A 11 44.58 -19.66 3.18
CA ALA A 11 43.97 -19.02 2.02
C ALA A 11 42.48 -19.35 1.90
N THR A 12 42.09 -20.61 2.12
CA THR A 12 40.69 -21.03 2.16
C THR A 12 39.93 -20.32 3.31
N GLY A 13 40.52 -20.31 4.51
CA GLY A 13 39.93 -19.62 5.66
C GLY A 13 39.71 -18.13 5.42
N PHE A 14 40.72 -17.45 4.85
CA PHE A 14 40.60 -16.04 4.45
C PHE A 14 39.49 -15.84 3.43
N PHE A 15 39.45 -16.67 2.38
CA PHE A 15 38.45 -16.58 1.34
C PHE A 15 37.02 -16.79 1.88
N VAL A 16 36.82 -17.76 2.77
CA VAL A 16 35.52 -18.00 3.44
C VAL A 16 35.09 -16.77 4.26
N VAL A 17 36.00 -16.24 5.07
CA VAL A 17 35.70 -15.03 5.87
C VAL A 17 35.38 -13.85 4.95
N PHE A 18 36.20 -13.65 3.91
CA PHE A 18 35.93 -12.59 2.91
C PHE A 18 34.55 -12.73 2.27
N MET A 19 34.18 -13.94 1.85
CA MET A 19 32.87 -14.18 1.24
C MET A 19 31.69 -13.94 2.22
N ILE A 20 31.87 -14.30 3.49
CA ILE A 20 30.87 -14.01 4.53
C ILE A 20 30.72 -12.49 4.72
N CYS A 21 31.84 -11.77 4.86
CA CYS A 21 31.82 -10.31 4.99
C CYS A 21 31.24 -9.63 3.75
N PHE A 22 31.61 -10.10 2.56
CA PHE A 22 31.11 -9.59 1.29
C PHE A 22 29.59 -9.81 1.18
N TYR A 23 29.12 -11.01 1.52
CA TYR A 23 27.69 -11.31 1.54
C TYR A 23 26.93 -10.44 2.55
N ALA A 24 27.45 -10.29 3.78
CA ALA A 24 26.85 -9.45 4.79
C ALA A 24 26.79 -7.98 4.35
N TYR A 25 27.87 -7.48 3.76
CA TYR A 25 27.91 -6.12 3.20
C TYR A 25 26.90 -5.94 2.07
N THR A 26 26.87 -6.88 1.10
CA THR A 26 25.89 -6.85 0.01
C THR A 26 24.46 -6.81 0.54
N ARG A 27 24.15 -7.65 1.55
CA ARG A 27 22.85 -7.66 2.20
C ARG A 27 22.51 -6.34 2.87
N LEU A 28 23.49 -5.67 3.45
CA LEU A 28 23.30 -4.39 4.13
C LEU A 28 22.97 -3.27 3.16
N ILE A 29 23.73 -3.14 2.07
CA ILE A 29 23.58 -2.04 1.11
C ILE A 29 22.46 -2.26 0.08
N THR A 30 21.99 -3.50 -0.12
CA THR A 30 20.87 -3.74 -1.03
C THR A 30 19.58 -3.17 -0.43
N PRO A 31 18.82 -2.32 -1.17
CA PRO A 31 17.54 -1.81 -0.71
C PRO A 31 16.59 -2.93 -0.32
N LYS A 32 15.88 -2.77 0.81
CA LYS A 32 15.00 -3.79 1.35
C LYS A 32 13.57 -3.35 1.51
N PHE A 33 13.36 -2.06 1.72
CA PHE A 33 12.06 -1.49 2.04
C PHE A 33 11.79 -0.18 1.38
N PHE A 34 10.53 -0.05 1.02
CA PHE A 34 9.80 1.18 1.11
C PHE A 34 8.80 1.02 2.26
N THR A 35 8.80 1.92 3.22
CA THR A 35 7.88 1.91 4.37
C THR A 35 6.57 2.60 4.04
N ASP A 36 6.39 2.98 2.78
CA ASP A 36 5.20 3.64 2.31
C ASP A 36 4.08 2.64 2.11
N ILE A 37 2.94 2.86 2.74
CA ILE A 37 1.76 2.03 2.56
C ILE A 37 1.12 2.28 1.19
N ASP A 38 1.27 3.50 0.65
CA ASP A 38 0.66 3.89 -0.62
C ASP A 38 1.23 3.09 -1.81
N TRP A 39 2.51 2.72 -1.73
CA TRP A 39 3.19 1.95 -2.78
C TRP A 39 3.98 0.77 -2.21
N PRO A 40 3.29 -0.31 -1.84
CA PRO A 40 3.87 -1.39 -1.03
C PRO A 40 4.75 -2.38 -1.81
N THR A 41 5.42 -2.00 -2.89
CA THR A 41 6.13 -2.89 -3.82
C THR A 41 7.06 -3.89 -3.12
N THR A 42 7.80 -3.46 -2.10
CA THR A 42 8.71 -4.34 -1.37
C THR A 42 7.97 -5.41 -0.59
N THR A 43 6.92 -5.01 0.12
CA THR A 43 6.06 -5.93 0.90
C THR A 43 5.25 -6.82 -0.02
N THR A 44 4.86 -6.34 -1.20
CA THR A 44 4.18 -7.11 -2.25
C THR A 44 4.98 -8.34 -2.62
N TYR A 45 6.23 -8.18 -3.06
CA TYR A 45 7.03 -9.30 -3.53
C TYR A 45 7.53 -10.20 -2.39
N ALA A 46 7.89 -9.61 -1.24
CA ALA A 46 8.26 -10.39 -0.07
C ALA A 46 7.09 -11.21 0.46
N GLY A 47 5.91 -10.58 0.59
CA GLY A 47 4.69 -11.24 1.05
C GLY A 47 4.22 -12.36 0.13
N PHE A 48 4.41 -12.22 -1.20
CA PHE A 48 4.12 -13.30 -2.14
C PHE A 48 4.96 -14.57 -1.82
N TYR A 49 6.24 -14.41 -1.54
CA TYR A 49 7.10 -15.55 -1.21
C TYR A 49 6.84 -16.15 0.18
N ASP A 50 6.09 -15.45 1.05
CA ASP A 50 5.68 -15.94 2.37
C ASP A 50 4.31 -16.65 2.32
N LEU A 51 3.62 -16.63 1.16
CA LEU A 51 2.41 -17.42 0.97
C LEU A 51 2.70 -18.92 1.06
N GLU A 52 1.79 -19.65 1.69
CA GLU A 52 1.76 -21.11 1.58
C GLU A 52 1.55 -21.52 0.11
N LYS A 53 2.15 -22.65 -0.27
CA LYS A 53 2.06 -23.12 -1.66
C LYS A 53 0.61 -23.45 -2.04
N ASN A 54 0.23 -23.05 -3.25
CA ASN A 54 -1.07 -23.37 -3.86
C ASN A 54 -2.25 -22.83 -3.05
N THR A 55 -2.10 -21.65 -2.46
CA THR A 55 -3.15 -20.99 -1.67
C THR A 55 -3.86 -19.86 -2.41
N ALA A 56 -3.22 -19.20 -3.36
CA ALA A 56 -3.83 -18.16 -4.18
C ALA A 56 -4.55 -18.78 -5.39
N ASP A 57 -5.87 -18.62 -5.45
CA ASP A 57 -6.69 -19.07 -6.59
C ASP A 57 -6.68 -18.09 -7.76
N VAL A 58 -6.44 -16.78 -7.47
CA VAL A 58 -6.38 -15.73 -8.48
C VAL A 58 -5.10 -14.92 -8.30
N LEU A 59 -4.42 -14.64 -9.42
CA LEU A 59 -3.33 -13.67 -9.45
C LEU A 59 -3.74 -12.46 -10.28
N PHE A 60 -3.58 -11.27 -9.73
CA PHE A 60 -3.69 -10.02 -10.45
C PHE A 60 -2.31 -9.59 -10.91
N LEU A 61 -2.16 -9.26 -12.18
CA LEU A 61 -0.91 -8.81 -12.79
C LEU A 61 -1.14 -7.48 -13.51
N GLY A 62 -0.14 -6.64 -13.54
CA GLY A 62 -0.19 -5.37 -14.23
C GLY A 62 0.57 -4.26 -13.52
N SER A 63 0.33 -3.04 -13.97
CA SER A 63 0.96 -1.82 -13.46
C SER A 63 0.32 -1.30 -12.17
N SER A 64 0.60 -0.03 -11.84
CA SER A 64 -0.10 0.69 -10.78
C SER A 64 -1.63 0.63 -10.94
N HIS A 65 -2.14 0.68 -12.16
CA HIS A 65 -3.57 0.56 -12.46
C HIS A 65 -4.18 -0.74 -11.87
N GLY A 66 -3.47 -1.87 -11.96
CA GLY A 66 -3.92 -3.14 -11.39
C GLY A 66 -3.81 -3.18 -9.88
N VAL A 67 -2.66 -2.73 -9.32
CA VAL A 67 -2.42 -2.85 -7.87
C VAL A 67 -3.23 -1.86 -7.04
N THR A 68 -3.72 -0.77 -7.63
CA THR A 68 -4.66 0.15 -6.97
C THR A 68 -6.12 -0.22 -7.15
N SER A 69 -6.44 -1.11 -8.09
CA SER A 69 -7.83 -1.45 -8.44
C SER A 69 -8.35 -2.72 -7.78
N PHE A 70 -7.48 -3.69 -7.52
CA PHE A 70 -7.91 -4.99 -6.97
C PHE A 70 -7.46 -5.14 -5.53
N VAL A 71 -8.41 -5.46 -4.64
CA VAL A 71 -8.20 -5.59 -3.19
C VAL A 71 -8.31 -7.06 -2.78
N PRO A 72 -7.19 -7.80 -2.71
CA PRO A 72 -7.23 -9.26 -2.45
C PRO A 72 -7.91 -9.63 -1.14
N GLN A 73 -7.76 -8.82 -0.09
CA GLN A 73 -8.40 -9.12 1.19
C GLN A 73 -9.91 -8.91 1.13
N GLU A 74 -10.38 -7.87 0.41
CA GLU A 74 -11.80 -7.60 0.21
C GLU A 74 -12.46 -8.69 -0.64
N LEU A 75 -11.79 -9.14 -1.70
CA LEU A 75 -12.25 -10.28 -2.50
C LEU A 75 -12.43 -11.55 -1.65
N TYR A 76 -11.52 -11.77 -0.71
CA TYR A 76 -11.65 -12.87 0.25
C TYR A 76 -12.78 -12.64 1.26
N ASN A 77 -12.89 -11.44 1.82
CA ASN A 77 -13.91 -11.11 2.82
C ASN A 77 -15.33 -11.30 2.27
N GLN A 78 -15.58 -10.91 1.02
CA GLN A 78 -16.92 -10.96 0.40
C GLN A 78 -17.21 -12.27 -0.31
N TYR A 79 -16.22 -12.86 -0.99
CA TYR A 79 -16.42 -14.00 -1.88
C TYR A 79 -15.70 -15.27 -1.44
N GLY A 80 -14.87 -15.23 -0.40
CA GLY A 80 -14.02 -16.37 0.00
C GLY A 80 -12.95 -16.72 -1.05
N ILE A 81 -12.69 -15.84 -2.04
CA ILE A 81 -11.73 -16.07 -3.11
C ILE A 81 -10.37 -15.55 -2.68
N THR A 82 -9.39 -16.45 -2.62
CA THR A 82 -8.01 -16.06 -2.30
C THR A 82 -7.29 -15.52 -3.53
N SER A 83 -6.65 -14.38 -3.38
CA SER A 83 -5.95 -13.74 -4.49
C SER A 83 -4.70 -12.98 -4.02
N TYR A 84 -3.87 -12.58 -4.98
CA TYR A 84 -2.67 -11.79 -4.72
C TYR A 84 -2.36 -10.86 -5.90
N ASN A 85 -1.97 -9.60 -5.60
CA ASN A 85 -1.49 -8.68 -6.62
C ASN A 85 0.03 -8.85 -6.80
N LEU A 86 0.45 -9.19 -8.02
CA LEU A 86 1.85 -9.27 -8.45
C LEU A 86 2.13 -8.18 -9.47
N GLY A 87 2.04 -6.95 -9.04
CA GLY A 87 2.27 -5.77 -9.84
C GLY A 87 3.08 -4.71 -9.09
N CYS A 88 3.54 -3.73 -9.82
CA CYS A 88 4.10 -2.49 -9.30
C CYS A 88 3.90 -1.36 -10.30
N GLU A 89 4.27 -0.16 -9.92
CA GLU A 89 4.19 1.00 -10.78
C GLU A 89 4.92 0.75 -12.10
N GLN A 90 4.33 1.16 -13.21
CA GLN A 90 4.83 1.00 -14.58
C GLN A 90 5.20 -0.45 -14.98
N GLN A 91 4.63 -1.45 -14.36
CA GLN A 91 4.90 -2.84 -14.73
C GLN A 91 4.28 -3.18 -16.07
N GLY A 92 5.13 -3.34 -17.09
CA GLY A 92 4.72 -3.77 -18.44
C GLY A 92 4.61 -5.29 -18.57
N MET A 93 4.25 -5.74 -19.79
CA MET A 93 3.97 -7.15 -20.10
C MET A 93 5.22 -8.05 -19.94
N VAL A 94 6.42 -7.54 -20.24
CA VAL A 94 7.67 -8.30 -20.05
C VAL A 94 7.86 -8.69 -18.58
N THR A 95 7.68 -7.74 -17.68
CA THR A 95 7.81 -7.95 -16.24
C THR A 95 6.69 -8.86 -15.72
N SER A 96 5.45 -8.63 -16.16
CA SER A 96 4.29 -9.45 -15.80
C SER A 96 4.45 -10.92 -16.22
N TYR A 97 4.99 -11.18 -17.43
CA TYR A 97 5.29 -12.53 -17.89
C TYR A 97 6.27 -13.26 -16.96
N TYR A 98 7.40 -12.63 -16.62
CA TYR A 98 8.39 -13.28 -15.78
C TYR A 98 7.92 -13.43 -14.33
N TRP A 99 7.12 -12.51 -13.80
CA TRP A 99 6.48 -12.68 -12.50
C TRP A 99 5.43 -13.78 -12.50
N LEU A 100 4.63 -13.92 -13.55
CA LEU A 100 3.73 -15.07 -13.70
C LEU A 100 4.53 -16.38 -13.71
N LYS A 101 5.56 -16.46 -14.55
CA LYS A 101 6.42 -17.64 -14.67
C LYS A 101 7.11 -18.00 -13.34
N GLU A 102 7.55 -17.02 -12.56
CA GLU A 102 8.08 -17.25 -11.22
C GLU A 102 6.98 -17.66 -10.24
N ALA A 103 5.80 -17.04 -10.32
CA ALA A 103 4.68 -17.34 -9.45
C ALA A 103 4.19 -18.78 -9.58
N LEU A 104 4.16 -19.33 -10.79
CA LEU A 104 3.76 -20.72 -11.06
C LEU A 104 4.71 -21.77 -10.43
N ARG A 105 5.86 -21.37 -9.91
CA ARG A 105 6.72 -22.25 -9.11
C ARG A 105 6.23 -22.45 -7.67
N TYR A 106 5.35 -21.60 -7.22
CA TYR A 106 4.85 -21.53 -5.84
C TYR A 106 3.34 -21.69 -5.74
N GLN A 107 2.61 -21.23 -6.75
CA GLN A 107 1.16 -21.19 -6.78
C GLN A 107 0.62 -21.89 -8.01
N SER A 108 -0.60 -22.41 -7.93
CA SER A 108 -1.37 -22.99 -9.03
C SER A 108 -2.70 -22.26 -9.13
N PRO A 109 -2.72 -21.03 -9.66
CA PRO A 109 -3.94 -20.23 -9.73
C PRO A 109 -4.92 -20.83 -10.73
N LYS A 110 -6.21 -20.66 -10.47
CA LYS A 110 -7.30 -21.02 -11.40
C LYS A 110 -7.50 -19.94 -12.46
N ALA A 111 -7.21 -18.66 -12.07
CA ALA A 111 -7.33 -17.54 -12.96
C ALA A 111 -6.19 -16.53 -12.77
N VAL A 112 -5.86 -15.86 -13.87
CA VAL A 112 -5.00 -14.66 -13.92
C VAL A 112 -5.85 -13.53 -14.49
N VAL A 113 -5.90 -12.42 -13.76
CA VAL A 113 -6.49 -11.16 -14.22
C VAL A 113 -5.34 -10.22 -14.57
N LEU A 114 -5.23 -9.89 -15.87
CA LEU A 114 -4.15 -9.07 -16.41
C LEU A 114 -4.67 -7.69 -16.78
N GLU A 115 -4.14 -6.68 -16.13
CA GLU A 115 -4.39 -5.28 -16.46
C GLU A 115 -3.55 -4.88 -17.69
N CYS A 116 -4.19 -4.31 -18.73
CA CYS A 116 -3.65 -4.15 -20.07
C CYS A 116 -3.31 -2.68 -20.44
N TYR A 117 -3.41 -1.71 -19.54
CA TYR A 117 -3.09 -0.32 -19.86
C TYR A 117 -1.68 -0.15 -20.43
N PHE A 118 -0.69 -0.84 -19.88
CA PHE A 118 0.70 -0.82 -20.34
C PHE A 118 0.98 -1.68 -21.58
N CYS A 119 -0.05 -2.22 -22.25
CA CYS A 119 0.11 -2.75 -23.60
C CYS A 119 0.35 -1.64 -24.65
N PHE A 120 -0.06 -0.42 -24.35
CA PHE A 120 0.07 0.73 -25.25
C PHE A 120 1.36 1.52 -25.00
N PRO A 121 1.84 2.28 -26.00
CA PRO A 121 3.01 3.12 -25.81
C PRO A 121 2.78 4.14 -24.67
N TYR A 122 3.65 4.11 -23.67
CA TYR A 122 3.64 4.98 -22.50
C TYR A 122 4.95 5.76 -22.39
N MET A 123 6.07 5.06 -22.32
CA MET A 123 7.42 5.62 -22.33
C MET A 123 8.08 5.27 -23.66
N VAL A 124 7.75 6.03 -24.72
CA VAL A 124 8.12 5.70 -26.11
C VAL A 124 9.63 5.64 -26.37
N ASP A 125 10.42 6.36 -25.58
CA ASP A 125 11.89 6.35 -25.65
C ASP A 125 12.54 5.24 -24.82
N GLU A 126 11.73 4.45 -24.09
CA GLU A 126 12.19 3.36 -23.24
C GLU A 126 11.88 1.99 -23.87
N PRO A 127 12.91 1.15 -24.13
CA PRO A 127 12.72 -0.12 -24.86
C PRO A 127 11.74 -1.08 -24.20
N LEU A 128 11.63 -1.03 -22.86
CA LEU A 128 10.69 -1.86 -22.09
C LEU A 128 9.35 -1.16 -21.80
N ASN A 129 9.06 -0.02 -22.45
CA ASN A 129 7.89 0.83 -22.24
C ASN A 129 7.77 1.34 -20.78
N THR A 130 8.85 1.34 -20.04
CA THR A 130 8.97 1.75 -18.63
C THR A 130 10.38 2.21 -18.33
N GLU A 131 10.57 3.08 -17.36
CA GLU A 131 11.89 3.49 -16.92
C GLU A 131 12.69 2.31 -16.31
N GLU A 132 14.02 2.38 -16.46
CA GLU A 132 14.94 1.36 -15.91
C GLU A 132 14.71 1.08 -14.44
N SER A 133 14.44 2.13 -13.65
CA SER A 133 14.22 2.07 -12.21
C SER A 133 13.04 1.19 -11.81
N TYR A 134 11.92 1.24 -12.54
CA TYR A 134 10.75 0.40 -12.25
C TYR A 134 10.96 -1.06 -12.64
N THR A 135 11.67 -1.31 -13.74
CA THR A 135 12.12 -2.68 -14.08
C THR A 135 12.99 -3.25 -12.96
N ARG A 136 13.94 -2.47 -12.46
CA ARG A 136 14.80 -2.86 -11.32
C ARG A 136 13.97 -3.11 -10.05
N LYS A 137 13.03 -2.21 -9.75
CA LYS A 137 12.14 -2.32 -8.60
C LYS A 137 11.43 -3.69 -8.56
N ALA A 138 10.92 -4.15 -9.70
CA ALA A 138 10.28 -5.45 -9.81
C ALA A 138 11.26 -6.63 -9.71
N PHE A 139 12.38 -6.58 -10.44
CA PHE A 139 13.27 -7.74 -10.54
C PHE A 139 14.28 -7.86 -9.39
N ASP A 140 14.66 -6.79 -8.71
CA ASP A 140 15.59 -6.86 -7.59
C ASP A 140 15.02 -7.69 -6.43
N PHE A 141 13.70 -7.66 -6.22
CA PHE A 141 13.01 -8.44 -5.19
C PHE A 141 12.66 -9.87 -5.61
N MET A 142 12.74 -10.21 -6.90
CA MET A 142 12.58 -11.59 -7.35
C MET A 142 13.71 -12.45 -6.81
N LYS A 143 13.37 -13.57 -6.16
CA LYS A 143 14.38 -14.53 -5.67
C LYS A 143 15.18 -15.13 -6.83
N TRP A 144 16.46 -15.37 -6.63
CA TRP A 144 17.30 -16.03 -7.64
C TRP A 144 16.77 -17.40 -8.01
N SER A 145 16.53 -17.58 -9.29
CA SER A 145 15.94 -18.77 -9.90
C SER A 145 16.33 -18.83 -11.37
N PRO A 146 16.11 -19.96 -12.07
CA PRO A 146 16.25 -20.01 -13.52
C PRO A 146 15.38 -18.97 -14.25
N VAL A 147 14.19 -18.66 -13.70
CA VAL A 147 13.29 -17.62 -14.24
C VAL A 147 13.92 -16.25 -14.14
N LYS A 148 14.47 -15.87 -12.96
CA LYS A 148 15.17 -14.59 -12.82
C LYS A 148 16.38 -14.48 -13.73
N ALA A 149 17.16 -15.56 -13.89
CA ALA A 149 18.32 -15.56 -14.78
C ALA A 149 17.93 -15.36 -16.26
N GLU A 150 16.83 -15.98 -16.69
CA GLU A 150 16.26 -15.78 -18.02
C GLU A 150 15.72 -14.34 -18.18
N ALA A 151 14.97 -13.83 -17.21
CA ALA A 151 14.46 -12.47 -17.21
C ALA A 151 15.59 -11.44 -17.34
N VAL A 152 16.61 -11.53 -16.49
CA VAL A 152 17.78 -10.63 -16.52
C VAL A 152 18.48 -10.66 -17.88
N LYS A 153 18.66 -11.85 -18.46
CA LYS A 153 19.24 -11.98 -19.81
C LYS A 153 18.38 -11.24 -20.85
N THR A 154 17.07 -11.40 -20.79
CA THR A 154 16.14 -10.80 -21.73
C THR A 154 16.09 -9.28 -21.61
N ILE A 155 15.88 -8.77 -20.40
CA ILE A 155 15.75 -7.33 -20.19
C ILE A 155 17.04 -6.58 -20.54
N CYS A 156 18.21 -7.15 -20.20
CA CYS A 156 19.49 -6.55 -20.57
C CYS A 156 19.82 -6.69 -22.07
N ALA A 157 19.16 -7.57 -22.80
CA ALA A 157 19.30 -7.65 -24.25
C ALA A 157 18.39 -6.62 -24.98
N VAL A 158 17.29 -6.23 -24.35
CA VAL A 158 16.32 -5.26 -24.88
C VAL A 158 16.70 -3.83 -24.51
N ASP A 159 17.15 -3.60 -23.29
CA ASP A 159 17.44 -2.28 -22.74
C ASP A 159 18.91 -2.17 -22.34
N GLU A 160 19.68 -1.36 -23.08
CA GLU A 160 21.10 -1.11 -22.84
C GLU A 160 21.39 -0.36 -21.52
N LYS A 161 20.39 0.28 -20.91
CA LYS A 161 20.52 0.90 -19.59
C LYS A 161 20.59 -0.14 -18.45
N GLN A 162 20.16 -1.37 -18.71
CA GLN A 162 20.19 -2.49 -17.77
C GLN A 162 21.57 -3.17 -17.79
N ASP A 163 22.18 -3.29 -16.64
CA ASP A 163 23.48 -3.97 -16.50
C ASP A 163 23.32 -5.34 -15.82
N VAL A 164 23.64 -6.40 -16.57
CA VAL A 164 23.54 -7.78 -16.10
C VAL A 164 24.34 -8.06 -14.82
N TRP A 165 25.52 -7.43 -14.68
CA TRP A 165 26.38 -7.65 -13.51
C TRP A 165 25.80 -7.02 -12.25
N SER A 166 25.07 -5.91 -12.38
CA SER A 166 24.39 -5.28 -11.26
C SER A 166 23.25 -6.13 -10.68
N TYR A 167 22.68 -7.03 -11.47
CA TYR A 167 21.69 -8.01 -10.97
C TYR A 167 22.36 -9.16 -10.22
N TYR A 168 23.48 -9.68 -10.73
CA TYR A 168 24.24 -10.74 -10.06
C TYR A 168 24.98 -10.24 -8.82
N PHE A 169 25.48 -9.02 -8.88
CA PHE A 169 26.24 -8.35 -7.83
C PHE A 169 25.62 -7.00 -7.49
N PRO A 170 24.63 -6.93 -6.60
CA PRO A 170 23.97 -5.67 -6.22
C PRO A 170 24.94 -4.55 -5.82
N ASN A 171 26.14 -4.90 -5.33
CA ASN A 171 27.20 -3.94 -5.01
C ASN A 171 27.62 -3.08 -6.21
N VAL A 172 27.48 -3.56 -7.44
CA VAL A 172 27.77 -2.76 -8.64
C VAL A 172 26.86 -1.53 -8.70
N ARG A 173 25.57 -1.70 -8.35
CA ARG A 173 24.57 -0.62 -8.36
C ARG A 173 24.55 0.16 -7.04
N TYR A 174 24.60 -0.52 -5.92
CA TYR A 174 24.27 0.03 -4.61
C TYR A 174 25.49 0.35 -3.74
N HIS A 175 26.70 0.35 -4.29
CA HIS A 175 27.95 0.51 -3.52
C HIS A 175 28.05 1.83 -2.72
N THR A 176 27.42 2.92 -3.20
CA THR A 176 27.41 4.21 -2.50
C THR A 176 26.38 4.30 -1.40
N ARG A 177 25.43 3.35 -1.33
CA ARG A 177 24.31 3.42 -0.39
C ARG A 177 24.74 3.28 1.08
N TRP A 178 25.95 2.82 1.34
CA TRP A 178 26.50 2.79 2.71
C TRP A 178 26.50 4.17 3.40
N GLU A 179 26.46 5.28 2.64
CA GLU A 179 26.39 6.65 3.14
C GLU A 179 25.00 7.01 3.67
N ASN A 180 23.96 6.27 3.28
CA ASN A 180 22.56 6.58 3.54
C ASN A 180 21.80 5.39 4.15
N LEU A 181 22.47 4.57 4.98
CA LEU A 181 21.83 3.46 5.68
C LEU A 181 20.97 3.97 6.83
N ASP A 182 19.77 3.40 6.97
CA ASP A 182 18.86 3.66 8.07
C ASP A 182 18.61 2.40 8.93
N ARG A 183 17.77 2.54 9.96
CA ARG A 183 17.44 1.42 10.85
C ARG A 183 16.72 0.27 10.14
N ASN A 184 15.98 0.54 9.06
CA ASN A 184 15.25 -0.48 8.31
C ASN A 184 16.20 -1.40 7.56
N ASP A 185 17.38 -0.92 7.15
CA ASP A 185 18.41 -1.75 6.52
C ASP A 185 18.90 -2.89 7.42
N TYR A 186 18.76 -2.74 8.73
CA TYR A 186 19.15 -3.74 9.73
C TYR A 186 17.99 -4.64 10.20
N ARG A 187 16.73 -4.29 9.90
CA ARG A 187 15.53 -4.95 10.45
C ARG A 187 14.67 -5.72 9.43
N TYR A 188 15.29 -6.20 8.39
CA TYR A 188 14.58 -6.80 7.24
C TYR A 188 13.51 -7.84 7.56
N LYS A 189 13.71 -8.71 8.55
CA LYS A 189 12.77 -9.81 8.82
C LYS A 189 11.47 -9.38 9.50
N GLU A 190 11.45 -8.25 10.19
CA GLU A 190 10.30 -7.83 11.00
C GLU A 190 9.21 -7.14 10.18
N MET A 191 9.56 -6.59 9.00
CA MET A 191 8.65 -5.77 8.20
C MET A 191 8.10 -6.46 6.95
N ALA A 192 8.80 -7.45 6.40
CA ALA A 192 8.43 -8.11 5.13
C ALA A 192 7.24 -9.07 5.23
N GLY A 193 6.83 -9.51 6.42
CA GLY A 193 5.97 -10.67 6.60
C GLY A 193 4.51 -10.41 6.98
N LYS A 194 4.02 -9.17 7.00
CA LYS A 194 2.71 -8.87 7.59
C LYS A 194 1.88 -7.85 6.81
N SER A 195 1.92 -7.83 5.50
CA SER A 195 1.01 -6.94 4.78
C SER A 195 -0.34 -7.61 4.58
N GLY A 196 -1.36 -7.16 5.30
CA GLY A 196 -2.77 -7.49 5.02
C GLY A 196 -3.22 -7.06 3.62
N LEU A 197 -2.44 -6.19 2.98
CA LEU A 197 -2.71 -5.64 1.64
C LEU A 197 -2.53 -6.66 0.51
N LYS A 198 -1.69 -7.69 0.67
CA LYS A 198 -1.42 -8.71 -0.38
C LYS A 198 -1.13 -8.11 -1.76
N GLY A 199 -0.35 -7.03 -1.78
CA GLY A 199 0.05 -6.31 -2.99
C GLY A 199 -0.94 -5.22 -3.44
N PHE A 200 -2.00 -4.96 -2.73
CA PHE A 200 -2.85 -3.79 -2.95
C PHE A 200 -2.14 -2.50 -2.53
N ALA A 201 -2.28 -1.43 -3.31
CA ALA A 201 -1.78 -0.09 -3.02
C ALA A 201 -2.95 0.82 -2.61
N PRO A 202 -3.12 1.13 -1.31
CA PRO A 202 -4.28 1.83 -0.79
C PRO A 202 -4.13 3.35 -0.94
N LEU A 203 -4.49 3.91 -2.08
CA LEU A 203 -4.56 5.35 -2.29
C LEU A 203 -5.87 5.89 -1.73
N TYR A 204 -5.84 7.01 -1.02
CA TYR A 204 -7.00 7.50 -0.26
C TYR A 204 -7.38 8.96 -0.54
N PHE A 205 -6.79 9.58 -1.56
CA PHE A 205 -7.17 10.92 -2.02
C PHE A 205 -8.38 10.88 -2.97
N TYR A 206 -8.96 12.03 -3.24
CA TYR A 206 -10.03 12.21 -4.23
C TYR A 206 -9.52 13.02 -5.42
N LEU A 207 -9.93 12.62 -6.63
CA LEU A 207 -9.68 13.38 -7.85
C LEU A 207 -10.44 14.72 -7.84
N GLY A 208 -11.66 14.74 -7.29
CA GLY A 208 -12.47 15.96 -7.13
C GLY A 208 -12.91 16.57 -8.46
N GLU A 209 -12.89 17.90 -8.55
CA GLU A 209 -13.40 18.68 -9.69
C GLU A 209 -12.88 18.23 -11.07
N ALA A 210 -11.64 17.72 -11.13
CA ALA A 210 -11.06 17.24 -12.39
C ALA A 210 -11.83 16.03 -12.99
N GLY A 211 -12.51 15.25 -12.14
CA GLY A 211 -13.30 14.08 -12.56
C GLY A 211 -14.80 14.35 -12.76
N GLU A 212 -15.34 15.51 -12.37
CA GLU A 212 -16.79 15.76 -12.36
C GLU A 212 -17.46 15.68 -13.74
N ASN A 213 -16.72 16.04 -14.80
CA ASN A 213 -17.22 16.02 -16.18
C ASN A 213 -16.80 14.79 -16.97
N PHE A 214 -16.18 13.80 -16.34
CA PHE A 214 -15.80 12.57 -17.01
C PHE A 214 -17.04 11.73 -17.35
N VAL A 215 -17.11 11.27 -18.60
CA VAL A 215 -18.16 10.40 -19.10
C VAL A 215 -17.52 9.06 -19.50
N PRO A 216 -17.95 7.93 -18.90
CA PRO A 216 -17.51 6.61 -19.32
C PRO A 216 -17.92 6.34 -20.78
N HIS A 217 -17.20 5.42 -21.44
CA HIS A 217 -17.42 5.09 -22.84
C HIS A 217 -18.74 4.37 -23.08
N ASP A 218 -19.40 4.68 -24.20
CA ASP A 218 -20.51 3.87 -24.69
C ASP A 218 -19.96 2.92 -25.78
N THR A 219 -20.27 1.63 -25.67
CA THR A 219 -19.82 0.63 -26.65
C THR A 219 -20.36 0.95 -28.05
N GLY A 220 -19.46 1.01 -29.03
CA GLY A 220 -19.82 1.24 -30.43
C GLY A 220 -19.79 2.69 -30.90
N GLU A 221 -19.31 3.64 -30.07
CA GLU A 221 -19.09 5.03 -30.52
C GLU A 221 -18.05 5.13 -31.65
N THR A 222 -17.06 4.23 -31.64
CA THR A 222 -16.03 4.12 -32.69
C THR A 222 -15.52 2.70 -32.79
N ASP A 223 -15.10 2.28 -34.00
CA ASP A 223 -14.38 1.02 -34.26
C ASP A 223 -12.86 1.20 -34.31
N GLU A 224 -12.37 2.42 -34.09
CA GLU A 224 -10.94 2.72 -34.08
C GLU A 224 -10.25 1.96 -32.92
N ARG A 225 -8.99 1.56 -33.20
CA ARG A 225 -8.17 0.80 -32.27
C ARG A 225 -6.82 1.45 -32.10
N ALA A 226 -6.41 1.65 -30.86
CA ALA A 226 -5.04 2.09 -30.56
C ALA A 226 -4.05 0.97 -30.92
N GLU A 227 -2.85 1.36 -31.36
CA GLU A 227 -1.77 0.41 -31.64
C GLU A 227 -1.09 -0.01 -30.34
N MET A 228 -1.02 -1.31 -30.08
CA MET A 228 -0.24 -1.84 -28.96
C MET A 228 1.25 -1.78 -29.27
N ALA A 229 2.08 -1.53 -28.26
CA ALA A 229 3.53 -1.56 -28.42
C ALA A 229 3.97 -2.99 -28.81
N PRO A 230 4.76 -3.18 -29.89
CA PRO A 230 5.06 -4.51 -30.44
C PRO A 230 5.63 -5.49 -29.43
N LEU A 231 6.56 -5.03 -28.59
CA LEU A 231 7.14 -5.88 -27.54
C LEU A 231 6.11 -6.26 -26.48
N MET A 232 5.19 -5.35 -26.12
CA MET A 232 4.13 -5.62 -25.15
C MET A 232 3.14 -6.65 -25.70
N LEU A 233 2.77 -6.55 -26.97
CA LEU A 233 1.92 -7.52 -27.64
C LEU A 233 2.59 -8.91 -27.69
N GLU A 234 3.88 -8.99 -28.04
CA GLU A 234 4.64 -10.25 -28.01
C GLU A 234 4.58 -10.93 -26.63
N TYR A 235 4.72 -10.14 -25.55
CA TYR A 235 4.68 -10.70 -24.20
C TYR A 235 3.25 -10.97 -23.70
N LEU A 236 2.25 -10.27 -24.19
CA LEU A 236 0.85 -10.61 -23.97
C LEU A 236 0.52 -11.99 -24.58
N ASP A 237 1.01 -12.28 -25.81
CA ASP A 237 0.90 -13.60 -26.42
C ASP A 237 1.60 -14.69 -25.57
N LYS A 238 2.80 -14.40 -25.03
CA LYS A 238 3.51 -15.33 -24.14
C LYS A 238 2.79 -15.58 -22.82
N ILE A 239 2.16 -14.55 -22.23
CA ILE A 239 1.32 -14.70 -21.03
C ILE A 239 0.12 -15.59 -21.33
N ASN A 240 -0.57 -15.35 -22.46
CA ASN A 240 -1.70 -16.16 -22.88
C ASN A 240 -1.29 -17.63 -23.08
N GLU A 241 -0.18 -17.89 -23.77
CA GLU A 241 0.32 -19.25 -23.96
C GLU A 241 0.69 -19.92 -22.64
N LEU A 242 1.37 -19.22 -21.73
CA LEU A 242 1.74 -19.73 -20.41
C LEU A 242 0.50 -20.08 -19.57
N CYS A 243 -0.54 -19.25 -19.62
CA CYS A 243 -1.82 -19.57 -18.97
C CYS A 243 -2.46 -20.82 -19.56
N ARG A 244 -2.54 -20.91 -20.90
CA ARG A 244 -3.09 -22.06 -21.59
C ARG A 244 -2.35 -23.37 -21.29
N GLU A 245 -1.02 -23.33 -21.24
CA GLU A 245 -0.18 -24.50 -20.91
C GLU A 245 -0.36 -25.02 -19.50
N ASN A 246 -0.86 -24.16 -18.59
CA ASN A 246 -1.08 -24.49 -17.17
C ASN A 246 -2.55 -24.59 -16.78
N ASP A 247 -3.47 -24.65 -17.76
CA ASP A 247 -4.92 -24.73 -17.55
C ASP A 247 -5.47 -23.55 -16.70
N ILE A 248 -4.92 -22.36 -16.89
CA ILE A 248 -5.29 -21.13 -16.15
C ILE A 248 -6.21 -20.28 -17.04
N THR A 249 -7.33 -19.84 -16.50
CA THR A 249 -8.19 -18.85 -17.14
C THR A 249 -7.51 -17.48 -17.16
N LEU A 250 -7.25 -16.93 -18.35
CA LEU A 250 -6.75 -15.57 -18.52
C LEU A 250 -7.92 -14.60 -18.75
N ILE A 251 -8.03 -13.57 -17.92
CA ILE A 251 -9.01 -12.49 -18.03
C ILE A 251 -8.23 -11.19 -18.25
N LEU A 252 -8.52 -10.48 -19.33
CA LEU A 252 -7.93 -9.19 -19.64
C LEU A 252 -8.79 -8.06 -19.07
N THR A 253 -8.19 -7.00 -18.59
CA THR A 253 -8.91 -5.83 -18.09
C THR A 253 -8.21 -4.53 -18.43
N ILE A 254 -8.99 -3.44 -18.50
CA ILE A 254 -8.53 -2.06 -18.35
C ILE A 254 -9.35 -1.45 -17.22
N THR A 255 -8.66 -1.05 -16.15
CA THR A 255 -9.28 -0.51 -14.93
C THR A 255 -9.72 0.95 -15.10
N PRO A 256 -10.54 1.53 -14.19
CA PRO A 256 -11.04 2.88 -14.36
C PRO A 256 -9.92 3.93 -14.43
N ALA A 257 -9.82 4.62 -15.56
CA ALA A 257 -8.84 5.68 -15.79
C ALA A 257 -9.32 6.64 -16.90
N MET A 258 -9.12 7.95 -16.72
CA MET A 258 -9.52 8.95 -17.73
C MET A 258 -8.75 8.78 -19.06
N ALA A 259 -7.49 8.35 -18.99
CA ALA A 259 -6.64 8.12 -20.16
C ALA A 259 -6.85 6.74 -20.83
N ALA A 260 -7.74 5.90 -20.29
CA ALA A 260 -8.13 4.63 -20.91
C ALA A 260 -9.27 4.84 -21.90
N ASP A 261 -8.96 5.49 -23.00
CA ASP A 261 -9.93 5.81 -24.06
C ASP A 261 -10.50 4.58 -24.76
N LEU A 262 -11.61 4.75 -25.48
CA LEU A 262 -12.32 3.67 -26.16
C LEU A 262 -11.45 2.95 -27.21
N THR A 263 -10.50 3.64 -27.84
CA THR A 263 -9.63 3.01 -28.86
C THR A 263 -8.68 1.97 -28.25
N LYS A 264 -8.21 2.19 -27.03
CA LYS A 264 -7.45 1.19 -26.27
C LYS A 264 -8.32 0.01 -25.85
N CYS A 265 -9.52 0.28 -25.36
CA CYS A 265 -10.49 -0.78 -25.02
C CYS A 265 -10.83 -1.63 -26.24
N ASN A 266 -11.10 -1.02 -27.39
CA ASN A 266 -11.37 -1.72 -28.65
C ASN A 266 -10.19 -2.59 -29.12
N ALA A 267 -8.95 -2.13 -28.90
CA ALA A 267 -7.77 -2.92 -29.25
C ALA A 267 -7.64 -4.17 -28.37
N VAL A 268 -7.84 -4.05 -27.05
CA VAL A 268 -7.80 -5.21 -26.14
C VAL A 268 -8.99 -6.15 -26.39
N GLN A 269 -10.20 -5.62 -26.64
CA GLN A 269 -11.37 -6.44 -27.00
C GLN A 269 -11.10 -7.25 -28.28
N ALA A 270 -10.55 -6.62 -29.31
CA ALA A 270 -10.24 -7.31 -30.55
C ALA A 270 -9.19 -8.41 -30.37
N TYR A 271 -8.18 -8.19 -29.55
CA TYR A 271 -7.23 -9.23 -29.17
C TYR A 271 -7.91 -10.36 -28.40
N ALA A 272 -8.77 -10.03 -27.44
CA ALA A 272 -9.50 -11.01 -26.66
C ALA A 272 -10.41 -11.88 -27.56
N ASP A 273 -11.14 -11.27 -28.50
CA ASP A 273 -11.99 -11.94 -29.45
C ASP A 273 -11.17 -12.91 -30.34
N GLU A 274 -10.01 -12.46 -30.86
CA GLU A 274 -9.12 -13.29 -31.67
C GLU A 274 -8.62 -14.53 -30.91
N LYS A 275 -8.28 -14.35 -29.63
CA LYS A 275 -7.70 -15.43 -28.78
C LYS A 275 -8.78 -16.24 -28.05
N GLY A 276 -10.04 -15.86 -28.10
CA GLY A 276 -11.13 -16.48 -27.33
C GLY A 276 -11.02 -16.23 -25.81
N LEU A 277 -10.57 -15.05 -25.42
CA LEU A 277 -10.41 -14.63 -24.04
C LEU A 277 -11.57 -13.73 -23.59
N THR A 278 -11.73 -13.59 -22.30
CA THR A 278 -12.63 -12.58 -21.72
C THR A 278 -11.87 -11.27 -21.51
N PHE A 279 -12.47 -10.17 -21.97
CA PHE A 279 -12.03 -8.82 -21.65
C PHE A 279 -13.12 -8.07 -20.86
N ILE A 280 -12.72 -7.32 -19.85
CA ILE A 280 -13.59 -6.47 -19.04
C ILE A 280 -13.02 -5.06 -19.07
N SER A 281 -13.74 -4.16 -19.75
CA SER A 281 -13.46 -2.72 -19.67
C SER A 281 -14.21 -2.12 -18.48
N PHE A 282 -13.46 -1.69 -17.47
CA PHE A 282 -14.05 -0.97 -16.36
C PHE A 282 -14.36 0.51 -16.70
N ASN A 283 -14.10 0.95 -17.95
CA ASN A 283 -14.40 2.28 -18.45
C ASN A 283 -15.71 2.34 -19.27
N GLU A 284 -16.41 1.23 -19.38
CA GLU A 284 -17.71 1.13 -20.05
C GLU A 284 -18.83 1.68 -19.17
N GLN A 285 -19.75 2.43 -19.77
CA GLN A 285 -20.85 3.12 -19.05
C GLN A 285 -21.73 2.15 -18.27
N ASN A 286 -22.07 0.98 -18.84
CA ASN A 286 -22.87 -0.02 -18.15
C ASN A 286 -22.13 -0.63 -16.94
N VAL A 287 -20.83 -0.81 -17.01
CA VAL A 287 -19.99 -1.34 -15.92
C VAL A 287 -19.89 -0.28 -14.80
N TYR A 288 -19.67 0.99 -15.16
CA TYR A 288 -19.73 2.11 -14.22
C TYR A 288 -21.04 2.17 -13.45
N GLN A 289 -22.18 2.05 -14.16
CA GLN A 289 -23.49 2.06 -13.52
C GLN A 289 -23.69 0.87 -12.58
N GLN A 290 -23.28 -0.33 -12.98
CA GLN A 290 -23.38 -1.53 -12.14
C GLN A 290 -22.54 -1.42 -10.86
N MET A 291 -21.35 -0.81 -10.94
CA MET A 291 -20.48 -0.57 -9.79
C MET A 291 -20.95 0.63 -8.93
N GLY A 292 -21.82 1.51 -9.44
CA GLY A 292 -22.08 2.81 -8.83
C GLY A 292 -20.80 3.66 -8.74
N TYR A 293 -19.96 3.59 -9.79
CA TYR A 293 -18.66 4.24 -9.83
C TYR A 293 -18.76 5.69 -10.28
N GLN A 294 -17.99 6.58 -9.63
CA GLN A 294 -17.87 7.99 -9.96
C GLN A 294 -16.42 8.42 -9.85
N ILE A 295 -15.75 8.63 -10.98
CA ILE A 295 -14.29 8.85 -11.02
C ILE A 295 -13.83 10.03 -10.13
N ALA A 296 -14.66 11.05 -9.96
CA ALA A 296 -14.35 12.21 -9.11
C ALA A 296 -14.14 11.87 -7.62
N VAL A 297 -14.82 10.83 -7.13
CA VAL A 297 -14.78 10.41 -5.71
C VAL A 297 -14.18 9.01 -5.54
N ASP A 298 -14.12 8.21 -6.59
CA ASP A 298 -13.62 6.83 -6.55
C ASP A 298 -12.18 6.69 -7.10
N ASN A 299 -11.62 7.77 -7.68
CA ASN A 299 -10.20 7.84 -8.07
C ASN A 299 -9.44 8.83 -7.19
N CYS A 300 -8.14 8.62 -7.05
CA CYS A 300 -7.23 9.58 -6.42
C CYS A 300 -6.60 10.55 -7.43
N ASP A 301 -6.47 10.12 -8.67
CA ASP A 301 -5.97 10.90 -9.81
C ASP A 301 -6.65 10.41 -11.10
N ASP A 302 -6.16 10.83 -12.26
CA ASP A 302 -6.74 10.51 -13.56
C ASP A 302 -6.60 9.02 -13.97
N GLY A 303 -5.77 8.24 -13.27
CA GLY A 303 -5.44 6.86 -13.64
C GLY A 303 -5.68 5.80 -12.56
N HIS A 304 -5.85 6.20 -11.30
CA HIS A 304 -5.80 5.25 -10.19
C HIS A 304 -7.05 5.34 -9.31
N PRO A 305 -7.79 4.23 -9.15
CA PRO A 305 -8.81 4.13 -8.11
C PRO A 305 -8.23 4.38 -6.71
N ASN A 306 -8.99 5.06 -5.88
CA ASN A 306 -8.71 5.12 -4.45
C ASN A 306 -9.31 3.91 -3.72
N ILE A 307 -9.15 3.84 -2.38
CA ILE A 307 -9.61 2.70 -1.58
C ILE A 307 -11.10 2.39 -1.76
N TRP A 308 -11.95 3.40 -1.93
CA TRP A 308 -13.41 3.21 -2.11
C TRP A 308 -13.74 2.72 -3.52
N GLY A 309 -13.10 3.29 -4.53
CA GLY A 309 -13.21 2.84 -5.92
C GLY A 309 -12.68 1.42 -6.12
N ALA A 310 -11.55 1.10 -5.51
CA ALA A 310 -10.95 -0.22 -5.55
C ALA A 310 -11.87 -1.32 -4.97
N VAL A 311 -12.59 -1.03 -3.88
CA VAL A 311 -13.59 -1.94 -3.33
C VAL A 311 -14.71 -2.22 -4.34
N LYS A 312 -15.22 -1.19 -5.03
CA LYS A 312 -16.26 -1.34 -6.07
C LYS A 312 -15.78 -2.17 -7.27
N VAL A 313 -14.57 -1.91 -7.75
CA VAL A 313 -13.93 -2.69 -8.83
C VAL A 313 -13.75 -4.15 -8.41
N THR A 314 -13.31 -4.36 -7.17
CA THR A 314 -13.10 -5.71 -6.62
C THR A 314 -14.42 -6.46 -6.45
N ASP A 315 -15.48 -5.83 -5.98
CA ASP A 315 -16.82 -6.43 -5.85
C ASP A 315 -17.36 -6.89 -7.22
N TYR A 316 -17.25 -6.04 -8.24
CA TYR A 316 -17.62 -6.41 -9.60
C TYR A 316 -16.82 -7.60 -10.10
N MET A 317 -15.49 -7.57 -9.96
CA MET A 317 -14.60 -8.68 -10.34
C MET A 317 -14.91 -9.96 -9.55
N GLY A 318 -15.22 -9.87 -8.27
CA GLY A 318 -15.62 -10.99 -7.42
C GLY A 318 -16.91 -11.65 -7.92
N THR A 319 -17.87 -10.85 -8.35
CA THR A 319 -19.09 -11.35 -9.00
C THR A 319 -18.77 -12.09 -10.30
N VAL A 320 -17.87 -11.57 -11.13
CA VAL A 320 -17.44 -12.24 -12.38
C VAL A 320 -16.72 -13.55 -12.07
N LEU A 321 -15.72 -13.52 -11.20
CA LEU A 321 -14.93 -14.70 -10.85
C LEU A 321 -15.78 -15.83 -10.26
N SER A 322 -16.73 -15.50 -9.39
CA SER A 322 -17.60 -16.49 -8.75
C SER A 322 -18.68 -17.02 -9.69
N LYS A 323 -19.41 -16.11 -10.40
CA LYS A 323 -20.59 -16.51 -11.18
C LYS A 323 -20.29 -16.97 -12.61
N GLN A 324 -19.30 -16.35 -13.27
CA GLN A 324 -18.98 -16.70 -14.67
C GLN A 324 -17.88 -17.76 -14.75
N PHE A 325 -16.88 -17.70 -13.86
CA PHE A 325 -15.76 -18.62 -13.87
C PHE A 325 -15.83 -19.70 -12.77
N GLY A 326 -16.83 -19.67 -11.92
CA GLY A 326 -17.09 -20.72 -10.93
C GLY A 326 -15.96 -20.89 -9.90
N ILE A 327 -15.25 -19.82 -9.55
CA ILE A 327 -14.23 -19.90 -8.50
C ILE A 327 -14.94 -19.99 -7.14
N GLU A 328 -14.85 -21.17 -6.54
CA GLU A 328 -15.53 -21.49 -5.31
C GLU A 328 -14.86 -20.83 -4.09
N PRO A 329 -15.67 -20.40 -3.10
CA PRO A 329 -15.14 -19.86 -1.86
C PRO A 329 -14.38 -20.92 -1.06
N LYS A 330 -13.34 -20.51 -0.35
CA LYS A 330 -12.60 -21.36 0.58
C LYS A 330 -12.17 -20.61 1.83
N THR A 331 -11.99 -21.31 2.93
CA THR A 331 -11.35 -20.75 4.12
C THR A 331 -9.84 -20.93 4.02
N GLN A 332 -9.10 -19.85 4.18
CA GLN A 332 -7.65 -19.87 4.11
C GLN A 332 -7.04 -19.09 5.29
N ARG A 333 -6.23 -19.80 6.09
CA ARG A 333 -5.66 -19.29 7.35
C ARG A 333 -4.93 -17.94 7.17
N GLN A 334 -4.09 -17.80 6.16
CA GLN A 334 -3.30 -16.57 5.97
C GLN A 334 -4.16 -15.34 5.61
N TRP A 335 -5.34 -15.53 5.03
CA TRP A 335 -6.29 -14.44 4.77
C TRP A 335 -7.10 -14.10 6.02
N GLU A 336 -7.46 -15.10 6.82
CA GLU A 336 -8.12 -14.86 8.11
C GLU A 336 -7.20 -14.10 9.07
N GLU A 337 -5.93 -14.51 9.19
CA GLU A 337 -4.93 -13.89 10.06
C GLU A 337 -4.56 -12.44 9.63
N SER A 338 -4.75 -12.07 8.37
CA SER A 338 -4.43 -10.73 7.86
C SER A 338 -5.62 -9.77 7.82
N ARG A 339 -6.82 -10.21 8.22
CA ARG A 339 -8.03 -9.37 8.21
C ARG A 339 -7.88 -8.14 9.11
N GLU A 340 -7.46 -8.35 10.35
CA GLU A 340 -7.28 -7.27 11.33
C GLU A 340 -6.25 -6.22 10.85
N ASP A 341 -5.15 -6.68 10.24
CA ASP A 341 -4.13 -5.81 9.68
C ASP A 341 -4.65 -5.01 8.46
N TYR A 342 -5.46 -5.64 7.61
CA TYR A 342 -6.12 -4.97 6.50
C TYR A 342 -7.10 -3.89 6.99
N ASP A 343 -8.00 -4.24 7.91
CA ASP A 343 -9.00 -3.33 8.46
C ASP A 343 -8.33 -2.10 9.08
N PHE A 344 -7.25 -2.32 9.86
CA PHE A 344 -6.46 -1.25 10.44
C PHE A 344 -5.87 -0.30 9.40
N ILE A 345 -5.31 -0.83 8.29
CA ILE A 345 -4.74 0.01 7.22
C ILE A 345 -5.85 0.82 6.52
N MET A 346 -6.99 0.20 6.24
CA MET A 346 -8.12 0.88 5.61
C MET A 346 -8.71 1.98 6.50
N ASP A 347 -8.83 1.73 7.79
CA ASP A 347 -9.26 2.72 8.79
C ASP A 347 -8.28 3.90 8.84
N GLN A 348 -6.97 3.62 8.85
CA GLN A 348 -5.93 4.65 8.83
C GLN A 348 -6.03 5.53 7.57
N CYS A 349 -6.20 4.93 6.40
CA CYS A 349 -6.36 5.67 5.14
C CYS A 349 -7.64 6.51 5.10
N SER A 350 -8.66 6.12 5.86
CA SER A 350 -9.96 6.82 5.91
C SER A 350 -9.99 7.99 6.91
N LEU A 351 -9.03 8.10 7.81
CA LEU A 351 -9.03 9.14 8.86
C LEU A 351 -9.07 10.56 8.28
N ASP A 352 -8.37 10.83 7.19
CA ASP A 352 -8.32 12.16 6.53
C ASP A 352 -9.70 12.66 6.07
N HIS A 353 -10.65 11.75 5.84
CA HIS A 353 -11.99 12.04 5.34
C HIS A 353 -13.04 12.05 6.44
N THR A 354 -12.66 11.80 7.69
CA THR A 354 -13.56 11.76 8.84
C THR A 354 -13.68 13.15 9.44
N GLY A 355 -14.87 13.73 9.39
CA GLY A 355 -15.16 15.09 9.88
C GLY A 355 -15.91 15.16 11.20
N ASP A 356 -16.54 14.05 11.64
CA ASP A 356 -17.26 13.98 12.92
C ASP A 356 -16.36 13.45 14.03
N ILE A 357 -16.34 14.12 15.19
CA ILE A 357 -15.45 13.77 16.30
C ILE A 357 -15.69 12.35 16.83
N ASP A 358 -16.93 11.90 16.89
CA ASP A 358 -17.26 10.57 17.45
C ASP A 358 -16.78 9.48 16.50
N THR A 359 -17.00 9.65 15.20
CA THR A 359 -16.50 8.75 14.16
C THR A 359 -14.98 8.74 14.14
N TYR A 360 -14.35 9.91 14.22
CA TYR A 360 -12.89 10.05 14.24
C TYR A 360 -12.27 9.33 15.45
N LEU A 361 -12.73 9.61 16.64
CA LEU A 361 -12.19 9.02 17.87
C LEU A 361 -12.43 7.49 17.92
N SER A 362 -13.56 7.01 17.38
CA SER A 362 -13.84 5.56 17.31
C SER A 362 -12.84 4.81 16.44
N ALA A 363 -12.32 5.45 15.37
CA ALA A 363 -11.30 4.87 14.50
C ALA A 363 -9.91 4.84 15.13
N LEU A 364 -9.71 5.39 16.33
CA LEU A 364 -8.41 5.43 17.00
C LEU A 364 -8.15 4.25 17.94
N ASP A 365 -9.10 3.32 18.13
CA ASP A 365 -8.96 2.16 19.03
C ASP A 365 -8.08 1.06 18.39
N HIS A 366 -6.82 1.40 18.13
CA HIS A 366 -5.82 0.47 17.62
C HIS A 366 -4.53 0.56 18.43
N LYS A 367 -3.98 -0.59 18.80
CA LYS A 367 -2.72 -0.67 19.60
C LYS A 367 -1.50 -0.11 18.86
N GLU A 368 -1.55 -0.06 17.53
CA GLU A 368 -0.50 0.48 16.67
C GLU A 368 -0.45 2.02 16.71
N TYR A 369 -1.52 2.66 17.17
CA TYR A 369 -1.52 4.12 17.33
C TYR A 369 -0.91 4.57 18.66
N ALA A 370 -0.21 5.69 18.59
CA ALA A 370 -0.11 6.60 19.72
C ALA A 370 -1.03 7.78 19.47
N VAL A 371 -1.92 8.04 20.42
CA VAL A 371 -2.92 9.11 20.37
C VAL A 371 -2.64 10.10 21.46
N ILE A 372 -2.47 11.37 21.09
CA ILE A 372 -2.23 12.47 22.02
C ILE A 372 -3.39 13.44 21.91
N LEU A 373 -4.08 13.67 23.03
CA LEU A 373 -5.18 14.62 23.17
C LEU A 373 -4.71 15.77 24.02
N ALA A 374 -4.73 17.00 23.50
CA ALA A 374 -4.33 18.21 24.24
C ALA A 374 -5.38 19.31 24.09
N SER A 375 -5.96 19.77 25.19
CA SER A 375 -6.94 20.85 25.14
C SER A 375 -6.26 22.22 25.05
N LYS A 376 -6.97 23.16 24.43
CA LYS A 376 -6.68 24.59 24.50
C LYS A 376 -7.98 25.35 24.79
N ASP A 377 -7.91 26.32 25.69
CA ASP A 377 -9.05 27.12 26.16
C ASP A 377 -10.18 26.24 26.74
N ASP A 378 -11.45 26.62 26.52
CA ASP A 378 -12.54 25.74 26.87
C ASP A 378 -12.67 24.61 25.82
N PHE A 379 -12.83 23.39 26.29
CA PHE A 379 -12.95 22.20 25.44
C PHE A 379 -14.12 21.31 25.85
N THR A 380 -14.86 21.66 26.92
CA THR A 380 -15.88 20.79 27.50
C THR A 380 -17.28 21.20 27.18
N GLY A 381 -17.49 22.46 26.74
CA GLY A 381 -18.82 23.07 26.62
C GLY A 381 -19.82 22.36 25.71
N ALA A 382 -19.33 21.62 24.71
CA ALA A 382 -20.13 20.86 23.74
C ALA A 382 -19.74 19.39 23.59
N LEU A 383 -19.00 18.81 24.58
CA LEU A 383 -18.74 17.38 24.60
C LEU A 383 -20.02 16.58 24.76
N ARG A 384 -20.28 15.69 23.81
CA ARG A 384 -21.45 14.81 23.82
C ARG A 384 -21.23 13.59 24.70
N GLU A 385 -22.31 13.00 25.23
CA GLU A 385 -22.20 11.74 26.00
C GLU A 385 -21.65 10.59 25.16
N SER A 386 -21.94 10.59 23.84
CA SER A 386 -21.32 9.66 22.89
C SER A 386 -19.79 9.84 22.80
N THR A 387 -19.29 11.07 22.71
CA THR A 387 -17.86 11.37 22.70
C THR A 387 -17.18 10.90 23.98
N LEU A 388 -17.78 11.17 25.15
CA LEU A 388 -17.27 10.69 26.43
C LEU A 388 -17.26 9.15 26.54
N ALA A 389 -18.26 8.48 25.97
CA ALA A 389 -18.30 7.02 25.92
C ALA A 389 -17.16 6.45 25.07
N ILE A 390 -16.84 7.06 23.93
CA ILE A 390 -15.74 6.65 23.05
C ILE A 390 -14.39 6.89 23.73
N LEU A 391 -14.19 8.03 24.41
CA LEU A 391 -12.97 8.28 25.19
C LEU A 391 -12.75 7.19 26.27
N ARG A 392 -13.83 6.72 26.92
CA ARG A 392 -13.77 5.59 27.86
C ARG A 392 -13.40 4.28 27.17
N GLN A 393 -13.86 4.03 25.94
CA GLN A 393 -13.45 2.85 25.15
C GLN A 393 -11.96 2.88 24.82
N LEU A 394 -11.39 4.06 24.55
CA LEU A 394 -9.95 4.26 24.38
C LEU A 394 -9.15 4.08 25.69
N GLY A 395 -9.80 3.76 26.80
CA GLY A 395 -9.19 3.53 28.11
C GLY A 395 -9.05 4.78 28.98
N LEU A 396 -9.58 5.93 28.55
CA LEU A 396 -9.54 7.18 29.31
C LEU A 396 -10.65 7.17 30.38
N SER A 397 -10.37 7.79 31.53
CA SER A 397 -11.25 7.71 32.71
C SER A 397 -11.55 9.03 33.38
N ALA A 398 -10.95 10.13 32.90
CA ALA A 398 -11.18 11.45 33.49
C ALA A 398 -12.64 11.91 33.35
N GLU A 399 -13.18 12.48 34.41
CA GLU A 399 -14.49 13.12 34.37
C GLU A 399 -14.35 14.52 33.76
N LEU A 400 -14.69 14.65 32.47
CA LEU A 400 -14.54 15.87 31.70
C LEU A 400 -15.78 16.78 31.76
N ALA A 401 -16.93 16.22 32.09
CA ALA A 401 -18.17 17.01 32.21
C ALA A 401 -18.08 18.02 33.36
N GLY A 402 -18.39 19.28 33.09
CA GLY A 402 -18.36 20.34 34.10
C GLY A 402 -16.94 20.82 34.47
N GLN A 403 -15.96 20.53 33.66
CA GLN A 403 -14.56 20.94 33.84
C GLN A 403 -14.20 22.19 33.01
N GLU A 404 -15.14 23.14 32.91
CA GLU A 404 -14.92 24.39 32.17
C GLU A 404 -13.68 25.12 32.73
N GLY A 405 -12.81 25.54 31.83
CA GLY A 405 -11.60 26.27 32.19
C GLY A 405 -10.42 25.40 32.64
N CYS A 406 -10.57 24.09 32.69
CA CYS A 406 -9.45 23.17 32.95
C CYS A 406 -8.60 22.94 31.70
N ASN A 407 -7.36 22.56 31.91
CA ASN A 407 -6.46 22.00 30.89
C ASN A 407 -6.57 20.47 30.93
N TYR A 408 -6.50 19.84 29.79
CA TYR A 408 -6.56 18.39 29.64
C TYR A 408 -5.45 17.87 28.72
N LEU A 409 -4.83 16.81 29.16
CA LEU A 409 -3.84 16.08 28.36
C LEU A 409 -4.03 14.58 28.56
N ALA A 410 -4.10 13.82 27.48
CA ALA A 410 -4.05 12.37 27.51
C ALA A 410 -3.04 11.84 26.48
N VAL A 411 -2.34 10.79 26.83
CA VAL A 411 -1.37 10.10 25.99
C VAL A 411 -1.64 8.62 26.05
N ILE A 412 -1.98 8.04 24.91
CA ILE A 412 -2.18 6.61 24.71
C ILE A 412 -1.07 6.12 23.77
N SER A 413 -0.45 4.99 24.03
CA SER A 413 0.48 4.33 23.11
C SER A 413 0.56 2.84 23.40
N ASP A 414 0.75 2.03 22.37
CA ASP A 414 0.87 0.57 22.47
C ASP A 414 -0.32 -0.07 23.23
N GLY A 415 -1.53 0.46 23.01
CA GLY A 415 -2.77 0.03 23.66
C GLY A 415 -2.86 0.34 25.15
N LYS A 416 -2.11 1.34 25.65
CA LYS A 416 -2.08 1.73 27.06
C LYS A 416 -2.17 3.24 27.23
N VAL A 417 -2.93 3.66 28.23
CA VAL A 417 -2.89 5.04 28.72
C VAL A 417 -1.60 5.26 29.49
N LEU A 418 -0.71 6.07 28.93
CA LEU A 418 0.56 6.45 29.56
C LEU A 418 0.38 7.60 30.53
N MET A 419 -0.57 8.48 30.25
CA MET A 419 -0.92 9.65 31.05
C MET A 419 -2.34 10.09 30.72
N GLU A 420 -3.08 10.50 31.73
CA GLU A 420 -4.33 11.23 31.63
C GLU A 420 -4.47 12.17 32.81
N GLU A 421 -4.64 13.45 32.56
CA GLU A 421 -4.82 14.46 33.62
C GLU A 421 -5.72 15.61 33.15
N VAL A 422 -6.60 16.05 34.06
CA VAL A 422 -7.40 17.27 33.95
C VAL A 422 -7.10 18.16 35.15
N SER A 423 -6.78 19.43 34.93
CA SER A 423 -6.37 20.34 36.00
C SER A 423 -6.54 21.81 35.62
N PHE A 424 -6.75 22.70 36.61
CA PHE A 424 -6.67 24.14 36.39
C PHE A 424 -5.25 24.68 36.16
N GLY A 425 -4.23 23.91 36.54
CA GLY A 425 -2.83 24.21 36.26
C GLY A 425 -2.35 23.65 34.92
N THR A 426 -1.09 23.87 34.61
CA THR A 426 -0.42 23.22 33.48
C THR A 426 -0.44 21.70 33.68
N VAL A 427 -0.86 20.98 32.65
CA VAL A 427 -0.71 19.53 32.56
C VAL A 427 0.34 19.23 31.49
N GLU A 428 1.32 18.36 31.81
CA GLU A 428 2.42 18.07 30.90
C GLU A 428 2.82 16.59 30.94
N TYR A 429 3.29 16.10 29.81
CA TYR A 429 3.90 14.78 29.67
C TYR A 429 5.28 14.91 29.04
N ARG A 430 6.29 14.36 29.74
CA ARG A 430 7.66 14.22 29.22
C ARG A 430 8.05 12.75 29.25
N GLY A 431 8.07 12.11 28.10
CA GLY A 431 8.35 10.68 28.04
C GLY A 431 8.62 10.22 26.62
N ALA A 432 8.16 9.05 26.31
CA ALA A 432 8.30 8.47 24.98
C ALA A 432 7.09 7.60 24.65
N ILE A 433 6.77 7.51 23.36
CA ILE A 433 5.82 6.59 22.75
C ILE A 433 6.57 5.48 22.01
N GLN A 434 5.88 4.60 21.29
CA GLN A 434 6.48 3.51 20.51
C GLN A 434 7.39 2.61 21.38
N GLY A 435 6.86 2.09 22.50
CA GLY A 435 7.63 1.26 23.42
C GLY A 435 8.87 1.95 24.03
N GLY A 436 8.86 3.28 24.12
CA GLY A 436 9.96 4.06 24.70
C GLY A 436 11.00 4.56 23.70
N TYR A 437 10.79 4.39 22.39
CA TYR A 437 11.79 4.77 21.38
C TYR A 437 11.63 6.17 20.79
N MET A 438 10.38 6.71 20.76
CA MET A 438 10.11 8.01 20.17
C MET A 438 9.85 9.04 21.27
N PRO A 439 10.72 10.05 21.44
CA PRO A 439 10.53 11.09 22.45
C PRO A 439 9.24 11.87 22.21
N LEU A 440 8.47 12.09 23.28
CA LEU A 440 7.26 12.88 23.29
C LEU A 440 7.34 13.92 24.42
N TYR A 441 7.11 15.18 24.05
CA TYR A 441 6.81 16.25 24.99
C TYR A 441 5.46 16.87 24.61
N ALA A 442 4.50 16.84 25.51
CA ALA A 442 3.18 17.40 25.28
C ALA A 442 2.70 18.17 26.52
N PHE A 443 1.98 19.25 26.30
CA PHE A 443 1.36 20.00 27.39
C PHE A 443 0.10 20.75 26.95
N SER A 444 -0.76 21.03 27.94
CA SER A 444 -1.86 21.95 27.87
C SER A 444 -1.76 22.91 29.05
N THR A 445 -1.83 24.22 28.79
CA THR A 445 -1.63 25.26 29.83
C THR A 445 -2.42 26.49 29.48
N ARG A 446 -2.56 27.41 30.46
CA ARG A 446 -3.00 28.80 30.28
C ARG A 446 -1.95 29.76 30.83
N ASP A 447 -1.72 30.87 30.14
CA ASP A 447 -0.86 31.95 30.61
C ASP A 447 -1.56 32.82 31.68
N GLU A 448 -0.82 33.79 32.27
CA GLU A 448 -1.36 34.71 33.24
C GLU A 448 -2.47 35.62 32.68
N GLY A 449 -2.56 35.78 31.38
CA GLY A 449 -3.61 36.49 30.67
C GLY A 449 -4.85 35.63 30.35
N GLY A 450 -4.84 34.34 30.71
CA GLY A 450 -5.90 33.37 30.46
C GLY A 450 -5.91 32.77 29.07
N ASN A 451 -4.87 33.01 28.22
CA ASN A 451 -4.79 32.43 26.90
C ASN A 451 -4.28 30.97 26.98
N GLY A 452 -5.01 30.07 26.39
CA GLY A 452 -4.62 28.65 26.32
C GLY A 452 -3.49 28.39 25.33
N LEU A 453 -2.72 27.34 25.62
CA LEU A 453 -1.70 26.81 24.71
C LEU A 453 -1.68 25.29 24.81
N ALA A 454 -1.80 24.62 23.64
CA ALA A 454 -1.64 23.19 23.47
C ALA A 454 -0.43 22.92 22.57
N SER A 455 0.52 22.10 23.03
CA SER A 455 1.71 21.73 22.26
C SER A 455 1.93 20.23 22.34
N VAL A 456 2.28 19.62 21.21
CA VAL A 456 2.63 18.20 21.11
C VAL A 456 3.84 18.06 20.21
N GLN A 457 4.99 17.75 20.81
CA GLN A 457 6.26 17.60 20.11
C GLN A 457 6.66 16.13 20.09
N ILE A 458 6.74 15.55 18.90
CA ILE A 458 7.20 14.17 18.66
C ILE A 458 8.56 14.23 17.97
N GLY A 459 9.58 13.63 18.60
CA GLY A 459 10.95 13.72 18.09
C GLY A 459 11.54 15.13 18.07
N GLY A 460 10.92 16.08 18.76
CA GLY A 460 11.31 17.50 18.83
C GLY A 460 10.62 18.38 17.78
N GLU A 461 9.74 17.84 16.95
CA GLU A 461 8.94 18.56 15.97
C GLU A 461 7.51 18.78 16.49
N GLU A 462 6.95 20.00 16.30
CA GLU A 462 5.62 20.39 16.77
C GLU A 462 4.53 19.93 15.80
N PHE A 463 3.50 19.26 16.33
CA PHE A 463 2.37 18.73 15.54
C PHE A 463 1.00 19.24 16.00
N SER A 464 0.87 19.89 17.15
CA SER A 464 -0.42 20.44 17.58
C SER A 464 -0.85 21.60 16.67
N LYS A 465 -2.14 21.62 16.31
CA LYS A 465 -2.73 22.78 15.60
C LYS A 465 -2.87 23.99 16.54
N ASN A 466 -2.81 23.76 17.84
CA ASN A 466 -2.92 24.79 18.88
C ASN A 466 -4.18 25.66 18.70
N GLN A 467 -5.32 25.03 18.36
CA GLN A 467 -6.62 25.67 18.22
C GLN A 467 -7.49 25.42 19.45
N SER A 468 -8.40 26.36 19.77
CA SER A 468 -9.33 26.24 20.90
C SER A 468 -10.20 25.00 20.76
N GLY A 469 -10.35 24.23 21.84
CA GLY A 469 -11.01 22.92 21.86
C GLY A 469 -10.03 21.77 22.07
N LEU A 470 -10.25 20.64 21.43
CA LEU A 470 -9.45 19.43 21.57
C LEU A 470 -8.54 19.23 20.35
N ASN A 471 -7.23 19.29 20.56
CA ASN A 471 -6.22 18.98 19.55
C ASN A 471 -5.85 17.51 19.66
N VAL A 472 -5.87 16.80 18.53
CA VAL A 472 -5.65 15.36 18.46
C VAL A 472 -4.53 15.07 17.47
N ILE A 473 -3.49 14.38 17.93
CA ILE A 473 -2.37 13.95 17.13
C ILE A 473 -2.32 12.42 17.14
N VAL A 474 -2.28 11.82 15.96
CA VAL A 474 -2.23 10.38 15.76
C VAL A 474 -0.89 10.01 15.11
N TYR A 475 -0.13 9.17 15.78
CA TYR A 475 1.15 8.66 15.31
C TYR A 475 1.09 7.13 15.19
N ASN A 476 1.56 6.59 14.08
CA ASN A 476 1.62 5.14 13.90
C ASN A 476 2.96 4.60 14.40
N ASN A 477 2.91 3.76 15.43
CA ASN A 477 4.08 3.15 16.08
C ASN A 477 4.84 2.18 15.17
N GLN A 478 4.18 1.58 14.17
CA GLN A 478 4.81 0.67 13.21
C GLN A 478 5.52 1.43 12.08
N THR A 479 4.80 2.30 11.38
CA THR A 479 5.35 3.08 10.25
C THR A 479 6.22 4.24 10.70
N ARG A 480 6.08 4.68 11.96
CA ARG A 480 6.82 5.80 12.58
C ARG A 480 6.55 7.14 11.93
N LYS A 481 5.34 7.31 11.45
CA LYS A 481 4.86 8.55 10.81
C LYS A 481 3.69 9.13 11.59
N ILE A 482 3.50 10.44 11.48
CA ILE A 482 2.23 11.07 11.82
C ILE A 482 1.20 10.56 10.84
N VAL A 483 0.09 10.05 11.36
CA VAL A 483 -1.07 9.64 10.57
C VAL A 483 -1.94 10.86 10.29
N ASP A 484 -2.28 11.60 11.36
CA ASP A 484 -3.08 12.81 11.26
C ASP A 484 -2.80 13.76 12.42
N SER A 485 -3.10 15.03 12.22
CA SER A 485 -3.07 16.08 13.22
C SER A 485 -4.26 17.00 13.00
N VAL A 486 -5.22 16.95 13.90
CA VAL A 486 -6.49 17.67 13.77
C VAL A 486 -6.86 18.42 15.06
N TRP A 487 -7.81 19.30 14.96
CA TRP A 487 -8.46 19.90 16.12
C TRP A 487 -9.97 19.87 15.96
N PHE A 488 -10.66 19.75 17.07
CA PHE A 488 -12.13 19.82 17.16
C PHE A 488 -12.55 20.96 18.06
N CYS A 489 -13.48 21.77 17.57
CA CYS A 489 -14.16 22.80 18.34
C CYS A 489 -15.17 22.13 19.28
N THR A 490 -14.72 21.64 20.42
CA THR A 490 -15.53 20.90 21.38
C THR A 490 -16.24 21.79 22.41
N TYR A 491 -16.23 23.08 22.21
CA TYR A 491 -16.94 24.08 23.04
C TYR A 491 -18.17 24.65 22.35
N GLU A 492 -18.35 24.43 21.04
CA GLU A 492 -19.54 24.81 20.25
C GLU A 492 -20.30 23.57 19.76
N PRO A 493 -21.65 23.63 19.69
CA PRO A 493 -22.49 22.46 19.36
C PRO A 493 -22.17 21.83 17.98
N GLU A 494 -21.73 22.64 17.02
CA GLU A 494 -21.42 22.22 15.66
C GLU A 494 -20.19 21.30 15.60
N ASN A 495 -19.36 21.30 16.63
CA ASN A 495 -18.11 20.50 16.70
C ASN A 495 -17.28 20.59 15.40
N THR A 496 -17.09 21.80 14.89
CA THR A 496 -16.28 22.01 13.69
C THR A 496 -14.86 21.46 13.87
N MET A 497 -14.27 21.06 12.79
CA MET A 497 -12.96 20.41 12.75
C MET A 497 -12.05 21.13 11.77
N GLY A 498 -10.71 21.06 12.00
CA GLY A 498 -9.69 21.51 11.06
C GLY A 498 -8.44 20.66 11.09
N ARG A 499 -7.76 20.58 9.92
CA ARG A 499 -6.48 19.87 9.70
C ARG A 499 -5.35 20.83 9.43
#